data_7eaf180a81a321d4a724497efcf6c59c
#
_entry.id   7eaf180a81a321d4a724497efcf6c59c
#
_cell.length_a   1.000
_cell.length_b   1.000
_cell.length_c   1.000
_cell.angle_alpha   90.00
_cell.angle_beta   90.00
_cell.angle_gamma   90.00
#
_symmetry.space_group_name_H-M   'P 1'
#
loop_
_entity.id
_entity.type
_entity.pdbx_description
1 polymer ?
#
loop_
_entity_poly.entity_id
_entity_poly.type
_entity_poly.pdbx_seq_one_letter_code
_entity_poly.pdbx_strand_id
1 'polypeptide(L)'
;MGGWPILAIPMGKANSHHHNVYVILLDEAVADHPSVLRLNPKRDPAKPCVYVGMTGLPVEHRFENHRHGYKSAWTVEKYGVRLMPELYEHLNPMPFEAAAQMEKDLAEDLRAQGYTVTGGT
;
A
#
# COMPACT_ATOMS: atom_id res chain seq x y z
N MET A 1 12.13 -15.96 -36.20
CA MET A 1 12.04 -15.73 -35.93
C MET A 1 11.64 -15.30 -35.07
N GLY A 2 11.40 -15.16 -35.02
CA GLY A 2 10.68 -14.69 -34.30
C GLY A 2 10.86 -14.36 -33.00
N GLY A 3 10.88 -14.99 -32.27
CA GLY A 3 10.93 -14.72 -30.92
C GLY A 3 11.82 -13.66 -30.49
N TRP A 4 12.61 -13.26 -31.29
CA TRP A 4 13.56 -12.42 -30.96
C TRP A 4 13.15 -11.11 -30.49
N PRO A 5 12.25 -10.53 -31.05
CA PRO A 5 11.93 -9.25 -30.60
C PRO A 5 11.62 -9.26 -29.16
N ILE A 6 11.09 -10.35 -28.81
CA ILE A 6 10.74 -10.52 -27.51
C ILE A 6 11.85 -10.41 -26.60
N LEU A 7 12.92 -10.93 -26.98
CA LEU A 7 14.02 -11.00 -26.15
C LEU A 7 14.47 -9.67 -25.73
N ALA A 8 14.65 -8.84 -26.65
CA ALA A 8 15.32 -7.62 -26.38
C ALA A 8 14.46 -6.66 -25.65
N ILE A 9 13.23 -6.56 -26.02
CA ILE A 9 12.43 -5.59 -25.46
C ILE A 9 11.72 -5.95 -24.27
N PRO A 10 11.03 -6.99 -24.34
CA PRO A 10 10.21 -7.34 -23.23
C PRO A 10 10.97 -7.53 -21.95
N MET A 11 12.20 -7.94 -22.06
CA MET A 11 12.94 -8.16 -20.86
C MET A 11 13.02 -6.92 -20.02
N GLY A 12 13.45 -5.86 -20.58
CA GLY A 12 13.56 -4.63 -19.84
C GLY A 12 12.23 -4.12 -19.37
N LYS A 13 11.23 -4.22 -20.26
CA LYS A 13 9.92 -3.70 -19.90
C LYS A 13 9.27 -4.55 -18.85
N ALA A 14 9.36 -5.84 -19.00
CA ALA A 14 8.76 -6.74 -18.03
C ALA A 14 9.36 -6.49 -16.66
N ASN A 15 10.65 -6.26 -16.60
CA ASN A 15 11.30 -6.07 -15.34
C ASN A 15 10.94 -4.77 -14.67
N SER A 16 10.28 -3.86 -15.37
CA SER A 16 9.87 -2.61 -14.75
C SER A 16 8.58 -2.76 -13.97
N HIS A 17 7.88 -3.89 -14.09
CA HIS A 17 6.60 -4.09 -13.41
C HIS A 17 6.75 -5.02 -12.21
N HIS A 18 7.52 -4.55 -11.24
CA HIS A 18 7.81 -5.34 -10.05
C HIS A 18 7.25 -4.76 -8.77
N HIS A 19 6.66 -3.59 -8.82
CA HIS A 19 6.22 -2.92 -7.61
C HIS A 19 4.73 -3.03 -7.42
N ASN A 20 4.33 -3.07 -6.17
CA ASN A 20 2.93 -3.26 -5.79
C ASN A 20 2.56 -2.25 -4.72
N VAL A 21 1.36 -1.69 -4.84
CA VAL A 21 0.78 -0.91 -3.75
C VAL A 21 -0.08 -1.88 -2.93
N TYR A 22 -0.28 -1.55 -1.68
CA TYR A 22 -1.09 -2.40 -0.81
C TYR A 22 -1.75 -1.58 0.29
N VAL A 23 -2.80 -2.14 0.86
CA VAL A 23 -3.54 -1.52 1.96
C VAL A 23 -3.72 -2.59 3.04
N ILE A 24 -3.41 -2.20 4.27
CA ILE A 24 -3.56 -3.06 5.43
C ILE A 24 -4.65 -2.48 6.33
N LEU A 25 -5.59 -3.31 6.73
CA LEU A 25 -6.60 -2.92 7.71
C LEU A 25 -5.92 -2.80 9.07
N LEU A 26 -6.20 -1.71 9.78
CA LEU A 26 -5.68 -1.48 11.12
C LEU A 26 -6.81 -1.54 12.13
N ASP A 27 -6.48 -1.92 13.35
CA ASP A 27 -7.41 -1.84 14.46
C ASP A 27 -7.78 -0.36 14.66
N GLU A 28 -9.03 -0.09 14.97
CA GLU A 28 -9.51 1.27 15.09
C GLU A 28 -8.86 2.03 16.24
N ALA A 29 -8.23 1.36 17.18
CA ALA A 29 -7.51 1.99 18.27
C ALA A 29 -6.35 2.87 17.77
N VAL A 30 -5.92 2.68 16.52
CA VAL A 30 -4.89 3.55 15.94
C VAL A 30 -5.37 5.00 15.91
N ALA A 31 -6.66 5.22 15.84
CA ALA A 31 -7.25 6.57 15.82
C ALA A 31 -7.23 7.25 17.19
N ASP A 32 -6.79 6.55 18.24
CA ASP A 32 -6.59 7.19 19.54
C ASP A 32 -5.35 8.08 19.55
N HIS A 33 -4.48 7.94 18.56
CA HIS A 33 -3.25 8.73 18.49
C HIS A 33 -3.52 10.08 17.83
N PRO A 34 -3.20 11.20 18.53
CA PRO A 34 -3.43 12.53 17.95
C PRO A 34 -2.72 12.75 16.62
N SER A 35 -1.54 12.15 16.44
CA SER A 35 -0.81 12.29 15.18
C SER A 35 -1.57 11.69 14.01
N VAL A 36 -2.31 10.62 14.25
CA VAL A 36 -3.12 9.98 13.22
C VAL A 36 -4.34 10.84 12.91
N LEU A 37 -4.97 11.36 13.94
CA LEU A 37 -6.13 12.22 13.76
C LEU A 37 -5.79 13.51 13.00
N ARG A 38 -4.62 14.08 13.25
CA ARG A 38 -4.19 15.29 12.56
C ARG A 38 -4.06 15.09 11.06
N LEU A 39 -3.69 13.89 10.63
CA LEU A 39 -3.57 13.56 9.21
C LEU A 39 -4.91 13.29 8.57
N ASN A 40 -5.94 13.09 9.36
CA ASN A 40 -7.24 12.66 8.87
C ASN A 40 -8.37 13.51 9.48
N PRO A 41 -8.35 14.83 9.24
CA PRO A 41 -9.33 15.72 9.89
C PRO A 41 -10.78 15.47 9.46
N LYS A 42 -10.97 14.82 8.32
CA LYS A 42 -12.32 14.56 7.81
C LYS A 42 -12.71 13.10 7.90
N ARG A 43 -12.04 12.36 8.76
CA ARG A 43 -12.32 10.92 8.87
C ARG A 43 -13.76 10.67 9.31
N ASP A 44 -14.28 9.55 8.81
CA ASP A 44 -15.58 9.05 9.24
C ASP A 44 -15.31 7.88 10.18
N PRO A 45 -15.70 7.96 11.45
CA PRO A 45 -15.45 6.85 12.40
C PRO A 45 -16.09 5.52 11.98
N ALA A 46 -17.07 5.56 11.08
CA ALA A 46 -17.68 4.33 10.57
C ALA A 46 -16.87 3.67 9.48
N LYS A 47 -15.85 4.37 8.95
CA LYS A 47 -14.98 3.82 7.90
C LYS A 47 -13.72 3.23 8.51
N PRO A 48 -13.09 2.25 7.83
CA PRO A 48 -11.91 1.58 8.38
C PRO A 48 -10.71 2.48 8.56
N CYS A 49 -9.81 2.05 9.44
CA CYS A 49 -8.48 2.63 9.59
C CYS A 49 -7.54 1.76 8.77
N VAL A 50 -6.64 2.37 8.00
CA VAL A 50 -5.78 1.63 7.08
C VAL A 50 -4.37 2.19 7.01
N TYR A 51 -3.46 1.37 6.52
CA TYR A 51 -2.11 1.77 6.15
C TYR A 51 -1.94 1.53 4.66
N VAL A 52 -1.43 2.54 3.95
CA VAL A 52 -1.17 2.42 2.51
C VAL A 52 0.33 2.41 2.30
N GLY A 53 0.81 1.46 1.52
CA GLY A 53 2.24 1.33 1.25
C GLY A 53 2.52 0.84 -0.15
N MET A 54 3.81 0.76 -0.49
CA MET A 54 4.26 0.13 -1.73
C MET A 54 5.46 -0.73 -1.44
N THR A 55 5.72 -1.72 -2.28
CA THR A 55 6.81 -2.66 -2.08
C THR A 55 7.27 -3.25 -3.41
N GLY A 56 8.56 -3.60 -3.48
CA GLY A 56 9.09 -4.41 -4.59
C GLY A 56 8.99 -5.90 -4.33
N LEU A 57 8.42 -6.29 -3.20
CA LEU A 57 8.24 -7.69 -2.82
C LEU A 57 6.81 -8.12 -3.10
N PRO A 58 6.53 -9.43 -3.13
CA PRO A 58 5.14 -9.87 -3.08
C PRO A 58 4.48 -9.27 -1.85
N VAL A 59 3.24 -8.81 -2.00
CA VAL A 59 2.56 -8.07 -0.94
C VAL A 59 2.46 -8.87 0.35
N GLU A 60 2.17 -10.16 0.25
CA GLU A 60 2.06 -11.02 1.42
C GLU A 60 3.37 -11.12 2.18
N HIS A 61 4.49 -11.12 1.44
CA HIS A 61 5.81 -11.18 2.06
C HIS A 61 6.09 -9.87 2.82
N ARG A 62 5.75 -8.73 2.22
CA ARG A 62 5.93 -7.43 2.87
C ARG A 62 5.06 -7.33 4.12
N PHE A 63 3.84 -7.86 4.05
CA PHE A 63 2.96 -7.87 5.21
C PHE A 63 3.57 -8.68 6.36
N GLU A 64 4.16 -9.84 6.06
CA GLU A 64 4.83 -10.63 7.09
C GLU A 64 6.02 -9.88 7.68
N ASN A 65 6.77 -9.16 6.86
CA ASN A 65 7.85 -8.32 7.36
C ASN A 65 7.34 -7.29 8.36
N HIS A 66 6.23 -6.65 8.06
CA HIS A 66 5.61 -5.70 8.99
C HIS A 66 5.23 -6.38 10.30
N ARG A 67 4.64 -7.56 10.20
CA ARG A 67 4.19 -8.28 11.39
C ARG A 67 5.34 -8.69 12.29
N HIS A 68 6.50 -8.98 11.71
CA HIS A 68 7.69 -9.38 12.47
C HIS A 68 8.59 -8.19 12.81
N GLY A 69 8.16 -6.98 12.54
CA GLY A 69 8.92 -5.78 12.90
C GLY A 69 10.09 -5.46 12.00
N TYR A 70 10.21 -6.13 10.85
CA TYR A 70 11.33 -5.88 9.96
C TYR A 70 11.03 -4.70 9.05
N LYS A 71 11.74 -3.57 9.29
CA LYS A 71 11.54 -2.31 8.58
C LYS A 71 10.05 -1.93 8.57
N SER A 72 9.38 -2.18 9.68
CA SER A 72 7.93 -2.04 9.74
C SER A 72 7.52 -0.61 10.02
N ALA A 73 6.31 -0.27 9.56
CA ALA A 73 5.66 0.95 10.01
C ALA A 73 5.07 0.66 11.39
N TRP A 74 5.23 1.61 12.31
CA TRP A 74 4.77 1.39 13.68
C TRP A 74 3.26 1.16 13.78
N THR A 75 2.48 1.79 12.89
CA THR A 75 1.03 1.60 12.91
C THR A 75 0.65 0.19 12.51
N VAL A 76 1.40 -0.41 11.59
CA VAL A 76 1.12 -1.77 11.16
C VAL A 76 1.61 -2.77 12.20
N GLU A 77 2.81 -2.55 12.72
CA GLU A 77 3.35 -3.46 13.72
C GLU A 77 2.42 -3.56 14.93
N LYS A 78 1.87 -2.44 15.34
CA LYS A 78 1.04 -2.39 16.54
C LYS A 78 -0.43 -2.68 16.27
N TYR A 79 -0.95 -2.23 15.14
CA TYR A 79 -2.39 -2.27 14.88
C TYR A 79 -2.79 -3.04 13.62
N GLY A 80 -1.84 -3.65 12.90
CA GLY A 80 -2.16 -4.35 11.67
C GLY A 80 -3.04 -5.56 11.88
N VAL A 81 -4.08 -5.70 11.06
CA VAL A 81 -5.02 -6.81 11.14
C VAL A 81 -4.90 -7.74 9.94
N ARG A 82 -5.08 -7.21 8.73
CA ARG A 82 -5.02 -8.02 7.52
C ARG A 82 -4.83 -7.14 6.29
N LEU A 83 -4.39 -7.75 5.21
CA LEU A 83 -4.38 -7.09 3.91
C LEU A 83 -5.82 -6.90 3.43
N MET A 84 -6.02 -5.85 2.64
CA MET A 84 -7.31 -5.55 2.02
C MET A 84 -7.17 -5.55 0.49
N PRO A 85 -6.96 -6.74 -0.12
CA PRO A 85 -6.68 -6.81 -1.56
C PRO A 85 -7.80 -6.25 -2.42
N GLU A 86 -9.01 -6.23 -1.91
CA GLU A 86 -10.14 -5.67 -2.63
C GLU A 86 -9.93 -4.21 -3.01
N LEU A 87 -9.04 -3.50 -2.32
CA LEU A 87 -8.79 -2.09 -2.59
C LEU A 87 -7.61 -1.85 -3.54
N TYR A 88 -6.79 -2.85 -3.84
CA TYR A 88 -5.57 -2.56 -4.60
C TYR A 88 -5.10 -3.62 -5.58
N GLU A 89 -5.59 -4.88 -5.47
CA GLU A 89 -4.97 -5.92 -6.29
C GLU A 89 -5.09 -5.67 -7.78
N HIS A 90 -6.14 -4.99 -8.20
CA HIS A 90 -6.36 -4.68 -9.62
C HIS A 90 -5.38 -3.64 -10.16
N LEU A 91 -4.64 -2.97 -9.29
CA LEU A 91 -3.68 -1.95 -9.69
C LEU A 91 -2.29 -2.53 -9.95
N ASN A 92 -2.01 -3.70 -9.42
CA ASN A 92 -0.66 -4.29 -9.39
C ASN A 92 -0.45 -5.30 -10.51
N PRO A 93 0.79 -5.55 -10.93
CA PRO A 93 2.00 -4.81 -10.54
C PRO A 93 2.23 -3.61 -11.46
N MET A 94 3.19 -2.78 -11.11
CA MET A 94 3.47 -1.58 -11.89
C MET A 94 4.94 -1.17 -11.74
N PRO A 95 5.43 -0.26 -12.61
CA PRO A 95 6.78 0.27 -12.45
C PRO A 95 6.92 1.06 -11.16
N PHE A 96 8.16 1.20 -10.69
CA PHE A 96 8.43 1.87 -9.44
C PHE A 96 7.82 3.26 -9.35
N GLU A 97 8.02 4.10 -10.36
CA GLU A 97 7.50 5.47 -10.31
C GLU A 97 5.98 5.50 -10.28
N ALA A 98 5.36 4.59 -11.00
CA ALA A 98 3.90 4.50 -11.00
C ALA A 98 3.39 4.06 -9.63
N ALA A 99 4.08 3.13 -9.01
CA ALA A 99 3.70 2.66 -7.68
C ALA A 99 3.86 3.75 -6.64
N ALA A 100 4.95 4.52 -6.74
CA ALA A 100 5.18 5.61 -5.81
C ALA A 100 4.09 6.67 -5.91
N GLN A 101 3.66 6.99 -7.13
CA GLN A 101 2.58 7.95 -7.32
C GLN A 101 1.24 7.36 -6.88
N MET A 102 1.02 6.08 -7.21
CA MET A 102 -0.24 5.42 -6.84
C MET A 102 -0.39 5.30 -5.34
N GLU A 103 0.70 5.10 -4.62
CA GLU A 103 0.66 5.05 -3.16
C GLU A 103 0.08 6.34 -2.60
N LYS A 104 0.52 7.48 -3.12
CA LYS A 104 0.02 8.78 -2.68
C LYS A 104 -1.42 9.00 -3.09
N ASP A 105 -1.73 8.66 -4.34
CA ASP A 105 -3.08 8.87 -4.88
C ASP A 105 -4.10 7.99 -4.15
N LEU A 106 -3.75 6.76 -3.89
CA LEU A 106 -4.64 5.84 -3.19
C LEU A 106 -4.89 6.32 -1.76
N ALA A 107 -3.84 6.78 -1.09
CA ALA A 107 -4.00 7.31 0.26
C ALA A 107 -4.94 8.52 0.27
N GLU A 108 -4.78 9.42 -0.70
CA GLU A 108 -5.64 10.60 -0.78
C GLU A 108 -7.08 10.22 -1.11
N ASP A 109 -7.27 9.26 -2.01
CA ASP A 109 -8.60 8.80 -2.37
C ASP A 109 -9.31 8.21 -1.15
N LEU A 110 -8.61 7.39 -0.41
CA LEU A 110 -9.21 6.77 0.78
C LEU A 110 -9.54 7.80 1.84
N ARG A 111 -8.66 8.81 2.03
CA ARG A 111 -8.97 9.91 2.94
C ARG A 111 -10.22 10.65 2.50
N ALA A 112 -10.34 10.91 1.20
CA ALA A 112 -11.50 11.61 0.67
C ALA A 112 -12.79 10.83 0.89
N GLN A 113 -12.67 9.50 0.96
CA GLN A 113 -13.82 8.65 1.23
C GLN A 113 -14.12 8.51 2.71
N GLY A 114 -13.33 9.13 3.57
CA GLY A 114 -13.56 9.09 5.01
C GLY A 114 -12.74 8.08 5.80
N TYR A 115 -11.89 7.30 5.12
CA TYR A 115 -11.02 6.36 5.83
C TYR A 115 -10.02 7.12 6.71
N THR A 116 -9.58 6.47 7.78
CA THR A 116 -8.45 6.98 8.57
C THR A 116 -7.20 6.34 7.99
N VAL A 117 -6.37 7.16 7.34
CA VAL A 117 -5.24 6.66 6.55
C VAL A 117 -3.91 6.99 7.22
N THR A 118 -3.03 5.99 7.29
CA THR A 118 -1.63 6.16 7.68
C THR A 118 -0.76 5.67 6.53
N GLY A 119 0.49 6.06 6.49
CA GLY A 119 1.35 5.73 5.36
C GLY A 119 1.04 6.60 4.16
N GLY A 120 1.32 6.09 2.98
CA GLY A 120 0.96 6.79 1.74
C GLY A 120 1.93 7.88 1.34
N THR A 121 3.16 7.81 1.78
CA THR A 121 4.17 8.86 1.48
C THR A 121 5.05 8.50 0.33
#